data_fe47b8b58884b664fcc7196f886e6a5c
#
_entry.id   fe47b8b58884b664fcc7196f886e6a5c
#
_cell.length_a   1.000
_cell.length_b   1.000
_cell.length_c   1.000
_cell.angle_alpha   90.00
_cell.angle_beta   90.00
_cell.angle_gamma   90.00
#
_symmetry.space_group_name_H-M   'P 1'
#
loop_
_entity.id
_entity.type
_entity.pdbx_description
1 polymer ?
#
loop_
_entity_poly.entity_id
_entity_poly.type
_entity_poly.pdbx_seq_one_letter_code
_entity_poly.pdbx_strand_id
1 'polypeptide(L)'
;MKIFLAALGSRGDNEPFRALALEAASAGHEVYFAHTRDIAFSPDAVYTEIELPGSMEDIVATQGLSMVKALANYSRVMKPLMEGIYRETTRQIRALKPDVVVYHPKILTAATAAHSVGAIAVLAEMAPMVTPTSEFPAAGLPTWLPSRYNHASYRLIQAGVNTLGSPGVALAKELGVIRSEHDISLVPVSPTLVARPADWPDYAAITGWWSIPDHGEIDDELAQFLDVGPVLYAGFGSMRDNHGLARADAIVSAARLLGMKTLLVTGWGGLVPTPDHMVSPDVVVRESVPHSLVLPRVDAALHHGGAGTTHAMIRSGTPSVIMPFIADQPWWAARLEEKGVGGPTLSRRTTNPHAIVAAITQARSLSEAIEFAAGEMDHEDGLATALDILEQAEQGVFPFKPA
;
A
#
# COMPACT_ATOMS: atom_id res chain seq x y z
N MET A 1 20.54 -9.71 14.66
CA MET A 1 20.97 -8.48 13.96
C MET A 1 20.20 -7.26 14.46
N LYS A 2 20.70 -6.07 14.19
CA LYS A 2 20.01 -4.80 14.44
C LYS A 2 19.39 -4.30 13.14
N ILE A 3 18.07 -4.12 13.12
CA ILE A 3 17.29 -3.74 11.92
C ILE A 3 16.72 -2.35 12.13
N PHE A 4 16.92 -1.47 11.16
CA PHE A 4 16.29 -0.17 11.11
C PHE A 4 15.27 -0.14 9.96
N LEU A 5 14.00 0.08 10.27
CA LEU A 5 12.92 0.21 9.30
C LEU A 5 12.52 1.66 9.18
N ALA A 6 12.34 2.17 7.95
CA ALA A 6 11.92 3.55 7.72
C ALA A 6 10.78 3.61 6.70
N ALA A 7 9.60 4.00 7.15
CA ALA A 7 8.41 4.11 6.32
C ALA A 7 7.91 5.56 6.20
N LEU A 8 7.30 5.89 5.06
CA LEU A 8 6.77 7.22 4.79
C LEU A 8 5.58 7.16 3.85
N GLY A 9 4.45 7.63 4.31
CA GLY A 9 3.24 7.70 3.51
C GLY A 9 1.97 7.53 4.31
N SER A 10 0.93 7.03 3.66
CA SER A 10 -0.35 6.70 4.27
C SER A 10 -0.26 5.45 5.15
N ARG A 11 -1.37 5.09 5.79
CA ARG A 11 -1.48 3.82 6.52
C ARG A 11 -1.02 2.62 5.68
N GLY A 12 -1.42 2.57 4.40
CA GLY A 12 -1.03 1.48 3.50
C GLY A 12 0.47 1.39 3.19
N ASP A 13 1.22 2.51 3.30
CA ASP A 13 2.68 2.54 3.16
C ASP A 13 3.38 2.11 4.46
N ASN A 14 2.79 2.35 5.63
CA ASN A 14 3.41 2.15 6.94
C ASN A 14 3.10 0.78 7.56
N GLU A 15 1.85 0.28 7.42
CA GLU A 15 1.43 -0.99 8.05
C GLU A 15 2.29 -2.20 7.61
N PRO A 16 2.72 -2.36 6.36
CA PRO A 16 3.62 -3.45 5.99
C PRO A 16 4.98 -3.40 6.72
N PHE A 17 5.54 -2.20 6.90
CA PHE A 17 6.78 -2.04 7.68
C PHE A 17 6.58 -2.36 9.16
N ARG A 18 5.43 -1.97 9.72
CA ARG A 18 5.05 -2.33 11.09
C ARG A 18 4.94 -3.85 11.24
N ALA A 19 4.34 -4.53 10.27
CA ALA A 19 4.24 -5.98 10.25
C ALA A 19 5.63 -6.63 10.26
N LEU A 20 6.55 -6.16 9.42
CA LEU A 20 7.92 -6.66 9.40
C LEU A 20 8.67 -6.34 10.70
N ALA A 21 8.41 -5.17 11.32
CA ALA A 21 9.00 -4.82 12.61
C ALA A 21 8.59 -5.78 13.72
N LEU A 22 7.30 -6.13 13.77
CA LEU A 22 6.76 -7.11 14.73
C LEU A 22 7.35 -8.50 14.52
N GLU A 23 7.39 -8.98 13.28
CA GLU A 23 7.95 -10.28 12.91
C GLU A 23 9.42 -10.38 13.30
N ALA A 24 10.23 -9.40 12.89
CA ALA A 24 11.64 -9.37 13.20
C ALA A 24 11.93 -9.27 14.72
N ALA A 25 11.16 -8.47 15.46
CA ALA A 25 11.31 -8.38 16.91
C ALA A 25 10.90 -9.69 17.61
N SER A 26 9.84 -10.35 17.13
CA SER A 26 9.40 -11.65 17.64
C SER A 26 10.44 -12.76 17.38
N ALA A 27 11.20 -12.66 16.29
CA ALA A 27 12.33 -13.53 16.00
C ALA A 27 13.60 -13.21 16.83
N GLY A 28 13.55 -12.20 17.71
CA GLY A 28 14.63 -11.85 18.63
C GLY A 28 15.64 -10.84 18.07
N HIS A 29 15.31 -10.14 17.00
CA HIS A 29 16.15 -9.05 16.49
C HIS A 29 15.94 -7.75 17.25
N GLU A 30 16.97 -6.90 17.29
CA GLU A 30 16.88 -5.53 17.82
C GLU A 30 16.31 -4.63 16.72
N VAL A 31 15.06 -4.18 16.88
CA VAL A 31 14.32 -3.50 15.80
C VAL A 31 14.00 -2.05 16.18
N TYR A 32 14.24 -1.14 15.23
CA TYR A 32 13.89 0.26 15.27
C TYR A 32 12.97 0.59 14.09
N PHE A 33 11.78 1.13 14.36
CA PHE A 33 10.82 1.50 13.33
C PHE A 33 10.61 3.01 13.31
N ALA A 34 11.10 3.66 12.27
CA ALA A 34 10.97 5.10 12.05
C ALA A 34 9.79 5.40 11.11
N HIS A 35 8.84 6.18 11.59
CA HIS A 35 7.65 6.58 10.84
C HIS A 35 7.15 7.95 11.26
N THR A 36 6.31 8.57 10.42
CA THR A 36 5.63 9.84 10.75
C THR A 36 4.39 9.55 11.61
N ARG A 37 3.83 10.61 12.24
CA ARG A 37 2.62 10.52 13.07
C ARG A 37 1.34 10.12 12.32
N ASP A 38 1.43 9.78 11.03
CA ASP A 38 0.32 9.30 10.21
C ASP A 38 -0.21 7.92 10.67
N ILE A 39 0.58 7.20 11.46
CA ILE A 39 0.11 6.03 12.22
C ILE A 39 0.35 6.28 13.72
N ALA A 40 -0.56 5.74 14.54
CA ALA A 40 -0.43 5.86 15.99
C ALA A 40 0.76 5.04 16.49
N PHE A 41 1.50 5.60 17.45
CA PHE A 41 2.50 4.87 18.21
C PHE A 41 1.84 3.75 19.02
N SER A 42 2.51 2.63 19.13
CA SER A 42 2.05 1.48 19.91
C SER A 42 2.79 1.45 21.25
N PRO A 43 2.14 1.78 22.36
CA PRO A 43 2.81 1.86 23.67
C PRO A 43 3.39 0.51 24.12
N ASP A 44 2.84 -0.59 23.62
CA ASP A 44 3.25 -1.96 23.96
C ASP A 44 4.08 -2.62 22.84
N ALA A 45 4.68 -1.83 21.94
CA ALA A 45 5.49 -2.34 20.87
C ALA A 45 6.72 -3.09 21.40
N VAL A 46 6.98 -4.28 20.85
CA VAL A 46 8.17 -5.09 21.16
C VAL A 46 9.43 -4.60 20.42
N TYR A 47 9.33 -3.50 19.73
CA TYR A 47 10.40 -2.80 19.01
C TYR A 47 10.45 -1.32 19.43
N THR A 48 11.50 -0.63 19.09
CA THR A 48 11.64 0.82 19.38
C THR A 48 11.05 1.65 18.26
N GLU A 49 10.05 2.48 18.55
CA GLU A 49 9.48 3.43 17.61
C GLU A 49 10.25 4.75 17.61
N ILE A 50 10.45 5.32 16.41
CA ILE A 50 11.13 6.59 16.19
C ILE A 50 10.22 7.50 15.39
N GLU A 51 9.85 8.65 15.96
CA GLU A 51 9.03 9.63 15.26
C GLU A 51 9.88 10.41 14.24
N LEU A 52 9.44 10.35 12.97
CA LEU A 52 9.95 11.22 11.92
C LEU A 52 9.11 12.51 11.86
N PRO A 53 9.72 13.66 11.54
CA PRO A 53 9.01 14.93 11.54
C PRO A 53 7.92 15.00 10.47
N GLY A 54 6.77 15.60 10.83
CA GLY A 54 5.68 15.91 9.92
C GLY A 54 4.60 14.84 9.78
N SER A 55 3.70 15.06 8.83
CA SER A 55 2.57 14.18 8.50
C SER A 55 2.22 14.32 7.02
N MET A 56 2.02 13.21 6.36
CA MET A 56 1.53 13.18 4.97
C MET A 56 0.03 13.49 4.93
N GLU A 57 -0.71 13.12 5.96
CA GLU A 57 -2.13 13.43 6.10
C GLU A 57 -2.37 14.95 6.12
N ASP A 58 -1.61 15.69 6.92
CA ASP A 58 -1.71 17.15 6.99
C ASP A 58 -1.45 17.81 5.62
N ILE A 59 -0.54 17.24 4.83
CA ILE A 59 -0.26 17.72 3.46
C ILE A 59 -1.45 17.47 2.55
N VAL A 60 -1.99 16.26 2.54
CA VAL A 60 -3.14 15.89 1.73
C VAL A 60 -4.38 16.70 2.14
N ALA A 61 -4.60 16.89 3.44
CA ALA A 61 -5.70 17.71 3.96
C ALA A 61 -5.61 19.17 3.49
N THR A 62 -4.39 19.73 3.43
CA THR A 62 -4.16 21.14 3.06
C THR A 62 -4.19 21.37 1.54
N GLN A 63 -3.68 20.42 0.75
CA GLN A 63 -3.47 20.59 -0.71
C GLN A 63 -4.45 19.79 -1.56
N GLY A 64 -5.12 18.77 -0.98
CA GLY A 64 -5.90 17.78 -1.70
C GLY A 64 -5.05 16.86 -2.57
N LEU A 65 -5.69 16.01 -3.35
CA LEU A 65 -5.03 15.05 -4.27
C LEU A 65 -4.61 15.69 -5.61
N SER A 66 -4.40 17.01 -5.66
CA SER A 66 -4.05 17.72 -6.89
C SER A 66 -2.53 17.78 -7.08
N MET A 67 -2.03 17.03 -8.07
CA MET A 67 -0.62 17.04 -8.49
C MET A 67 -0.13 18.46 -8.84
N VAL A 68 -0.98 19.28 -9.47
CA VAL A 68 -0.63 20.66 -9.86
C VAL A 68 -0.43 21.53 -8.61
N LYS A 69 -1.30 21.40 -7.59
CA LYS A 69 -1.15 22.13 -6.33
C LYS A 69 0.07 21.64 -5.54
N ALA A 70 0.31 20.35 -5.52
CA ALA A 70 1.49 19.76 -4.89
C ALA A 70 2.79 20.29 -5.51
N LEU A 71 2.84 20.37 -6.84
CA LEU A 71 4.00 20.91 -7.55
C LEU A 71 4.18 22.42 -7.30
N ALA A 72 3.09 23.20 -7.32
CA ALA A 72 3.12 24.64 -7.05
C ALA A 72 3.58 24.98 -5.64
N ASN A 73 3.23 24.12 -4.65
CA ASN A 73 3.60 24.32 -3.24
C ASN A 73 4.83 23.51 -2.81
N TYR A 74 5.49 22.80 -3.75
CA TYR A 74 6.60 21.91 -3.43
C TYR A 74 7.69 22.57 -2.59
N SER A 75 8.20 23.73 -3.03
CA SER A 75 9.28 24.44 -2.33
C SER A 75 8.92 24.94 -0.96
N ARG A 76 7.63 25.20 -0.73
CA ARG A 76 7.13 25.82 0.51
C ARG A 76 6.71 24.80 1.57
N VAL A 77 6.22 23.64 1.15
CA VAL A 77 5.62 22.63 2.05
C VAL A 77 6.36 21.31 1.97
N MET A 78 6.45 20.69 0.78
CA MET A 78 7.02 19.36 0.63
C MET A 78 8.52 19.32 0.86
N LYS A 79 9.27 20.28 0.28
CA LYS A 79 10.72 20.31 0.38
C LYS A 79 11.23 20.40 1.82
N PRO A 80 10.76 21.34 2.68
CA PRO A 80 11.20 21.39 4.08
C PRO A 80 10.86 20.12 4.86
N LEU A 81 9.68 19.55 4.62
CA LEU A 81 9.26 18.30 5.25
C LEU A 81 10.21 17.15 4.88
N MET A 82 10.46 16.96 3.58
CA MET A 82 11.35 15.90 3.10
C MET A 82 12.78 16.11 3.61
N GLU A 83 13.27 17.34 3.68
CA GLU A 83 14.58 17.65 4.31
C GLU A 83 14.61 17.24 5.78
N GLY A 84 13.58 17.53 6.55
CA GLY A 84 13.46 17.11 7.95
C GLY A 84 13.50 15.59 8.10
N ILE A 85 12.69 14.87 7.32
CA ILE A 85 12.63 13.41 7.32
C ILE A 85 14.01 12.82 6.96
N TYR A 86 14.63 13.30 5.90
CA TYR A 86 15.93 12.81 5.44
C TYR A 86 17.04 13.04 6.46
N ARG A 87 17.09 14.22 7.10
CA ARG A 87 18.06 14.53 8.15
C ARG A 87 17.88 13.65 9.37
N GLU A 88 16.63 13.49 9.82
CA GLU A 88 16.34 12.68 11.00
C GLU A 88 16.62 11.19 10.75
N THR A 89 16.14 10.63 9.63
CA THR A 89 16.44 9.24 9.25
C THR A 89 17.95 9.00 9.17
N THR A 90 18.70 9.90 8.52
CA THR A 90 20.15 9.79 8.42
C THR A 90 20.84 9.89 9.78
N ARG A 91 20.38 10.79 10.66
CA ARG A 91 20.88 10.96 12.02
C ARG A 91 20.72 9.67 12.84
N GLN A 92 19.51 9.07 12.77
CA GLN A 92 19.19 7.85 13.50
C GLN A 92 20.02 6.65 13.00
N ILE A 93 20.10 6.43 11.69
CA ILE A 93 20.90 5.34 11.10
C ILE A 93 22.36 5.46 11.55
N ARG A 94 22.95 6.67 11.50
CA ARG A 94 24.36 6.89 11.91
C ARG A 94 24.58 6.73 13.41
N ALA A 95 23.59 7.06 14.23
CA ALA A 95 23.68 6.90 15.68
C ALA A 95 23.54 5.44 16.12
N LEU A 96 22.59 4.73 15.53
CA LEU A 96 22.23 3.35 15.87
C LEU A 96 23.19 2.32 15.25
N LYS A 97 23.75 2.63 14.07
CA LYS A 97 24.61 1.74 13.27
C LYS A 97 23.98 0.36 13.13
N PRO A 98 22.80 0.25 12.45
CA PRO A 98 22.16 -1.03 12.23
C PRO A 98 22.98 -1.91 11.28
N ASP A 99 22.69 -3.22 11.29
CA ASP A 99 23.25 -4.16 10.33
C ASP A 99 22.50 -4.07 8.98
N VAL A 100 21.17 -3.86 9.07
CA VAL A 100 20.27 -3.76 7.91
C VAL A 100 19.36 -2.53 8.04
N VAL A 101 19.15 -1.82 6.93
CA VAL A 101 18.21 -0.71 6.79
C VAL A 101 17.19 -1.05 5.73
N VAL A 102 15.94 -1.30 6.13
CA VAL A 102 14.79 -1.49 5.22
C VAL A 102 14.05 -0.16 5.09
N TYR A 103 13.85 0.34 3.88
CA TYR A 103 13.29 1.67 3.70
C TYR A 103 12.30 1.77 2.53
N HIS A 104 11.34 2.67 2.71
CA HIS A 104 10.35 3.00 1.69
C HIS A 104 10.98 3.87 0.56
N PRO A 105 10.60 3.70 -0.72
CA PRO A 105 11.16 4.44 -1.87
C PRO A 105 11.17 5.96 -1.76
N LYS A 106 10.30 6.54 -0.94
CA LYS A 106 10.25 7.99 -0.69
C LYS A 106 11.39 8.51 0.20
N ILE A 107 12.14 7.63 0.89
CA ILE A 107 13.25 8.01 1.81
C ILE A 107 14.58 7.84 1.10
N LEU A 108 14.88 8.73 0.16
CA LEU A 108 15.98 8.64 -0.79
C LEU A 108 17.40 8.69 -0.20
N THR A 109 17.53 9.08 1.06
CA THR A 109 18.82 9.14 1.75
C THR A 109 19.16 7.87 2.53
N ALA A 110 18.19 6.97 2.68
CA ALA A 110 18.34 5.80 3.55
C ALA A 110 19.47 4.87 3.09
N ALA A 111 19.56 4.54 1.80
CA ALA A 111 20.67 3.74 1.28
C ALA A 111 22.03 4.38 1.52
N THR A 112 22.15 5.68 1.23
CA THR A 112 23.38 6.43 1.44
C THR A 112 23.78 6.46 2.93
N ALA A 113 22.80 6.63 3.82
CA ALA A 113 23.02 6.59 5.26
C ALA A 113 23.42 5.19 5.74
N ALA A 114 22.79 4.14 5.24
CA ALA A 114 23.11 2.74 5.53
C ALA A 114 24.57 2.44 5.17
N HIS A 115 24.97 2.72 3.94
CA HIS A 115 26.34 2.48 3.46
C HIS A 115 27.38 3.31 4.23
N SER A 116 27.03 4.51 4.73
CA SER A 116 27.94 5.34 5.54
C SER A 116 28.33 4.70 6.88
N VAL A 117 27.60 3.68 7.32
CA VAL A 117 27.85 2.92 8.56
C VAL A 117 28.15 1.44 8.31
N GLY A 118 28.23 1.01 7.05
CA GLY A 118 28.48 -0.37 6.65
C GLY A 118 27.25 -1.27 6.71
N ALA A 119 26.05 -0.70 6.78
CA ALA A 119 24.79 -1.45 6.80
C ALA A 119 24.33 -1.81 5.38
N ILE A 120 23.60 -2.92 5.25
CA ILE A 120 22.93 -3.34 4.04
C ILE A 120 21.70 -2.47 3.80
N ALA A 121 21.56 -1.94 2.59
CA ALA A 121 20.44 -1.08 2.19
C ALA A 121 19.37 -1.88 1.42
N VAL A 122 18.21 -2.07 2.03
CA VAL A 122 17.10 -2.86 1.47
C VAL A 122 15.93 -1.94 1.14
N LEU A 123 15.63 -1.81 -0.16
CA LEU A 123 14.46 -1.09 -0.64
C LEU A 123 13.22 -1.97 -0.52
N ALA A 124 12.13 -1.48 0.07
CA ALA A 124 10.84 -2.17 0.08
C ALA A 124 9.81 -1.42 -0.78
N GLU A 125 9.43 -2.02 -1.91
CA GLU A 125 8.51 -1.44 -2.91
C GLU A 125 7.11 -2.02 -2.73
N MET A 126 6.16 -1.27 -2.16
CA MET A 126 4.77 -1.72 -1.93
C MET A 126 4.01 -2.05 -3.22
N ALA A 127 4.54 -1.66 -4.37
CA ALA A 127 4.15 -2.07 -5.72
C ALA A 127 5.36 -1.88 -6.63
N PRO A 128 5.53 -2.64 -7.72
CA PRO A 128 6.68 -2.54 -8.61
C PRO A 128 6.78 -1.17 -9.27
N MET A 129 7.67 -0.29 -8.77
CA MET A 129 7.83 1.07 -9.30
C MET A 129 9.29 1.52 -9.44
N VAL A 130 10.24 0.80 -8.84
CA VAL A 130 11.68 1.15 -8.87
C VAL A 130 12.48 0.09 -9.61
N THR A 131 12.27 -1.19 -9.31
CA THR A 131 12.95 -2.30 -9.99
C THR A 131 12.35 -2.52 -11.37
N PRO A 132 13.09 -2.20 -12.47
CA PRO A 132 12.50 -2.19 -13.80
C PRO A 132 12.27 -3.58 -14.37
N THR A 133 11.18 -3.71 -15.16
CA THR A 133 10.88 -4.89 -15.96
C THR A 133 10.28 -4.50 -17.32
N SER A 134 10.36 -5.41 -18.28
CA SER A 134 9.67 -5.32 -19.57
C SER A 134 8.25 -5.92 -19.55
N GLU A 135 7.88 -6.67 -18.51
CA GLU A 135 6.60 -7.40 -18.44
C GLU A 135 5.40 -6.48 -18.20
N PHE A 136 5.55 -5.44 -17.38
CA PHE A 136 4.49 -4.47 -17.09
C PHE A 136 5.07 -3.06 -16.84
N PRO A 137 4.25 -1.99 -16.99
CA PRO A 137 4.69 -0.63 -16.69
C PRO A 137 4.86 -0.43 -15.17
N ALA A 138 5.71 0.51 -14.79
CA ALA A 138 5.89 0.89 -13.39
C ALA A 138 4.54 1.29 -12.76
N ALA A 139 4.27 0.81 -11.56
CA ALA A 139 3.08 1.17 -10.82
C ALA A 139 3.02 2.70 -10.60
N GLY A 140 1.85 3.29 -10.83
CA GLY A 140 1.66 4.76 -10.81
C GLY A 140 1.70 5.44 -12.18
N LEU A 141 2.00 4.70 -13.25
CA LEU A 141 1.86 5.17 -14.62
C LEU A 141 0.67 4.52 -15.34
N PRO A 142 0.20 5.11 -16.46
CA PRO A 142 -0.93 4.57 -17.20
C PRO A 142 -0.68 3.14 -17.69
N THR A 143 -1.60 2.24 -17.40
CA THR A 143 -1.51 0.83 -17.76
C THR A 143 -1.77 0.53 -19.25
N TRP A 144 -2.33 1.50 -19.99
CA TRP A 144 -2.52 1.42 -21.43
C TRP A 144 -1.26 1.70 -22.26
N LEU A 145 -0.12 1.98 -21.61
CA LEU A 145 1.16 2.18 -22.32
C LEU A 145 1.52 0.92 -23.11
N PRO A 146 1.95 1.05 -24.40
CA PRO A 146 2.44 -0.08 -25.16
C PRO A 146 3.61 -0.76 -24.45
N SER A 147 3.65 -2.09 -24.42
CA SER A 147 4.61 -2.90 -23.66
C SER A 147 6.09 -2.55 -23.94
N ARG A 148 6.41 -2.10 -25.17
CA ARG A 148 7.75 -1.61 -25.53
C ARG A 148 8.25 -0.45 -24.66
N TYR A 149 7.37 0.24 -23.97
CA TYR A 149 7.70 1.35 -23.06
C TYR A 149 7.74 0.95 -21.58
N ASN A 150 7.43 -0.31 -21.25
CA ASN A 150 7.37 -0.76 -19.87
C ASN A 150 8.67 -0.44 -19.12
N HIS A 151 9.81 -0.87 -19.64
CA HIS A 151 11.11 -0.59 -19.03
C HIS A 151 11.45 0.92 -18.95
N ALA A 152 11.02 1.72 -19.94
CA ALA A 152 11.21 3.17 -19.92
C ALA A 152 10.33 3.87 -18.88
N SER A 153 9.20 3.29 -18.52
CA SER A 153 8.28 3.82 -17.52
C SER A 153 8.93 3.96 -16.13
N TYR A 154 9.78 3.01 -15.77
CA TYR A 154 10.56 3.04 -14.52
C TYR A 154 11.56 4.20 -14.50
N ARG A 155 12.20 4.50 -15.63
CA ARG A 155 13.09 5.68 -15.74
C ARG A 155 12.34 6.98 -15.53
N LEU A 156 11.09 7.06 -15.99
CA LEU A 156 10.25 8.24 -15.79
C LEU A 156 9.87 8.42 -14.32
N ILE A 157 9.47 7.33 -13.62
CA ILE A 157 9.22 7.35 -12.19
C ILE A 157 10.49 7.77 -11.44
N GLN A 158 11.64 7.16 -11.76
CA GLN A 158 12.91 7.48 -11.13
C GLN A 158 13.32 8.95 -11.33
N ALA A 159 13.10 9.50 -12.52
CA ALA A 159 13.35 10.92 -12.79
C ALA A 159 12.44 11.82 -11.93
N GLY A 160 11.16 11.49 -11.82
CA GLY A 160 10.21 12.18 -10.94
C GLY A 160 10.62 12.13 -9.46
N VAL A 161 10.94 10.94 -8.97
CA VAL A 161 11.42 10.70 -7.60
C VAL A 161 12.72 11.49 -7.34
N ASN A 162 13.67 11.47 -8.27
CA ASN A 162 14.92 12.23 -8.16
C ASN A 162 14.71 13.74 -8.12
N THR A 163 13.76 14.26 -8.90
CA THR A 163 13.43 15.69 -8.91
C THR A 163 12.82 16.11 -7.57
N LEU A 164 11.88 15.34 -7.04
CA LEU A 164 11.30 15.55 -5.73
C LEU A 164 12.31 15.30 -4.58
N GLY A 165 13.28 14.42 -4.82
CA GLY A 165 14.35 14.06 -3.89
C GLY A 165 15.57 14.99 -3.91
N SER A 166 15.53 16.14 -4.59
CA SER A 166 16.63 17.10 -4.59
C SER A 166 17.19 17.45 -3.20
N PRO A 167 16.39 17.52 -2.10
CA PRO A 167 16.91 17.67 -0.76
C PRO A 167 17.86 16.55 -0.32
N GLY A 168 17.57 15.30 -0.73
CA GLY A 168 18.42 14.15 -0.43
C GLY A 168 19.79 14.22 -1.10
N VAL A 169 19.85 14.71 -2.34
CA VAL A 169 21.12 14.94 -3.06
C VAL A 169 21.95 16.01 -2.34
N ALA A 170 21.31 17.10 -1.91
CA ALA A 170 21.98 18.16 -1.18
C ALA A 170 22.52 17.63 0.17
N LEU A 171 21.75 16.84 0.88
CA LEU A 171 22.14 16.24 2.15
C LEU A 171 23.29 15.24 1.99
N ALA A 172 23.29 14.40 0.96
CA ALA A 172 24.39 13.47 0.68
C ALA A 172 25.71 14.23 0.47
N LYS A 173 25.64 15.33 -0.28
CA LYS A 173 26.81 16.22 -0.51
C LYS A 173 27.28 16.88 0.79
N GLU A 174 26.36 17.36 1.62
CA GLU A 174 26.66 17.96 2.95
C GLU A 174 27.34 16.95 3.88
N LEU A 175 26.89 15.69 3.84
CA LEU A 175 27.46 14.60 4.65
C LEU A 175 28.79 14.06 4.11
N GLY A 176 29.23 14.52 2.93
CA GLY A 176 30.46 14.06 2.32
C GLY A 176 30.42 12.60 1.85
N VAL A 177 29.19 12.07 1.57
CA VAL A 177 28.98 10.70 1.09
C VAL A 177 28.50 10.70 -0.37
N ILE A 178 28.91 9.68 -1.11
CA ILE A 178 28.39 9.46 -2.46
C ILE A 178 26.97 8.94 -2.33
N ARG A 179 26.04 9.47 -3.13
CA ARG A 179 24.68 8.92 -3.18
C ARG A 179 24.75 7.46 -3.62
N SER A 180 24.25 6.59 -2.76
CA SER A 180 24.21 5.15 -3.01
C SER A 180 22.78 4.71 -3.34
N GLU A 181 22.66 3.61 -4.07
CA GLU A 181 21.40 2.91 -4.31
C GLU A 181 21.26 1.75 -3.30
N HIS A 182 20.11 1.07 -3.32
CA HIS A 182 19.88 -0.13 -2.51
C HIS A 182 20.74 -1.31 -2.99
N ASP A 183 21.04 -2.21 -2.07
CA ASP A 183 21.72 -3.48 -2.34
C ASP A 183 20.71 -4.56 -2.72
N ILE A 184 19.54 -4.53 -2.09
CA ILE A 184 18.45 -5.49 -2.26
C ILE A 184 17.14 -4.74 -2.49
N SER A 185 16.27 -5.27 -3.34
CA SER A 185 14.90 -4.81 -3.51
C SER A 185 13.93 -5.92 -3.11
N LEU A 186 13.10 -5.65 -2.09
CA LEU A 186 11.98 -6.50 -1.70
C LEU A 186 10.68 -5.88 -2.20
N VAL A 187 9.86 -6.72 -2.81
CA VAL A 187 8.54 -6.33 -3.29
C VAL A 187 7.50 -7.14 -2.51
N PRO A 188 6.90 -6.57 -1.45
CA PRO A 188 5.94 -7.24 -0.60
C PRO A 188 4.57 -7.32 -1.28
N VAL A 189 4.49 -8.14 -2.30
CA VAL A 189 3.25 -8.46 -3.00
C VAL A 189 3.10 -9.98 -3.11
N SER A 190 1.87 -10.45 -3.19
CA SER A 190 1.60 -11.88 -3.37
C SER A 190 2.16 -12.37 -4.71
N PRO A 191 2.99 -13.42 -4.75
CA PRO A 191 3.43 -14.07 -5.98
C PRO A 191 2.25 -14.69 -6.76
N THR A 192 1.17 -15.05 -6.08
CA THR A 192 -0.08 -15.47 -6.72
C THR A 192 -0.70 -14.36 -7.57
N LEU A 193 -0.63 -13.10 -7.13
CA LEU A 193 -1.17 -11.95 -7.87
C LEU A 193 -0.19 -11.40 -8.90
N VAL A 194 1.09 -11.36 -8.57
CA VAL A 194 2.15 -10.82 -9.43
C VAL A 194 3.33 -11.80 -9.42
N ALA A 195 3.49 -12.53 -10.50
CA ALA A 195 4.66 -13.39 -10.64
C ALA A 195 5.95 -12.55 -10.70
N ARG A 196 7.06 -13.11 -10.16
CA ARG A 196 8.36 -12.45 -10.29
C ARG A 196 8.74 -12.34 -11.76
N PRO A 197 9.00 -11.12 -12.28
CA PRO A 197 9.43 -10.94 -13.67
C PRO A 197 10.72 -11.71 -13.99
N ALA A 198 10.76 -12.32 -15.18
CA ALA A 198 11.89 -13.12 -15.61
C ALA A 198 13.17 -12.29 -15.83
N ASP A 199 13.01 -11.00 -16.13
CA ASP A 199 14.12 -10.07 -16.37
C ASP A 199 14.58 -9.31 -15.10
N TRP A 200 14.03 -9.63 -13.93
CA TRP A 200 14.51 -9.04 -12.68
C TRP A 200 15.86 -9.61 -12.26
N PRO A 201 16.75 -8.77 -11.73
CA PRO A 201 18.03 -9.22 -11.20
C PRO A 201 17.86 -10.04 -9.91
N ASP A 202 18.86 -10.85 -9.58
CA ASP A 202 18.81 -11.75 -8.42
C ASP A 202 18.69 -11.02 -7.07
N TYR A 203 19.10 -9.76 -6.99
CA TYR A 203 18.92 -8.93 -5.78
C TYR A 203 17.48 -8.44 -5.57
N ALA A 204 16.56 -8.71 -6.49
CA ALA A 204 15.15 -8.33 -6.39
C ALA A 204 14.26 -9.55 -6.13
N ALA A 205 13.43 -9.50 -5.09
CA ALA A 205 12.56 -10.60 -4.68
C ALA A 205 11.12 -10.15 -4.44
N ILE A 206 10.17 -10.96 -4.90
CA ILE A 206 8.79 -10.91 -4.41
C ILE A 206 8.73 -11.79 -3.16
N THR A 207 8.21 -11.23 -2.06
CA THR A 207 8.23 -11.91 -0.76
C THR A 207 6.88 -12.50 -0.37
N GLY A 208 5.78 -12.06 -0.97
CA GLY A 208 4.44 -12.20 -0.40
C GLY A 208 4.04 -10.94 0.35
N TRP A 209 2.75 -10.77 0.61
CA TRP A 209 2.24 -9.56 1.26
C TRP A 209 2.60 -9.51 2.74
N TRP A 210 3.08 -8.35 3.20
CA TRP A 210 3.39 -8.11 4.61
C TRP A 210 2.15 -7.59 5.32
N SER A 211 1.51 -8.43 6.11
CA SER A 211 0.36 -8.04 6.93
C SER A 211 0.37 -8.76 8.27
N ILE A 212 -0.05 -8.07 9.30
CA ILE A 212 -0.44 -8.67 10.57
C ILE A 212 -1.93 -8.98 10.54
N PRO A 213 -2.37 -10.05 11.19
CA PRO A 213 -3.78 -10.27 11.43
C PRO A 213 -4.40 -9.06 12.13
N ASP A 214 -5.52 -8.59 11.62
CA ASP A 214 -6.28 -7.52 12.26
C ASP A 214 -6.98 -8.09 13.49
N HIS A 215 -6.58 -7.65 14.67
CA HIS A 215 -7.15 -8.08 15.96
C HIS A 215 -8.32 -7.21 16.40
N GLY A 216 -8.89 -6.40 15.49
CA GLY A 216 -10.08 -5.61 15.77
C GLY A 216 -11.28 -6.49 16.15
N GLU A 217 -12.27 -5.86 16.74
CA GLU A 217 -13.57 -6.47 17.03
C GLU A 217 -14.63 -5.81 16.14
N ILE A 218 -15.68 -6.54 15.85
CA ILE A 218 -16.90 -5.99 15.23
C ILE A 218 -17.99 -5.93 16.30
N ASP A 219 -18.75 -4.84 16.32
CA ASP A 219 -19.88 -4.69 17.23
C ASP A 219 -21.04 -5.61 16.83
N ASP A 220 -21.95 -5.86 17.80
CA ASP A 220 -23.09 -6.76 17.61
C ASP A 220 -24.01 -6.32 16.45
N GLU A 221 -24.18 -5.03 16.22
CA GLU A 221 -24.97 -4.50 15.12
C GLU A 221 -24.37 -4.91 13.77
N LEU A 222 -23.06 -4.68 13.58
CA LEU A 222 -22.37 -5.06 12.36
C LEU A 222 -22.34 -6.59 12.20
N ALA A 223 -22.13 -7.34 13.30
CA ALA A 223 -22.14 -8.79 13.27
C ALA A 223 -23.49 -9.35 12.77
N GLN A 224 -24.60 -8.87 13.36
CA GLN A 224 -25.96 -9.24 12.94
C GLN A 224 -26.26 -8.79 11.51
N PHE A 225 -25.81 -7.60 11.13
CA PHE A 225 -25.98 -7.10 9.78
C PHE A 225 -25.30 -8.01 8.75
N LEU A 226 -24.11 -8.49 9.00
CA LEU A 226 -23.37 -9.38 8.10
C LEU A 226 -24.00 -10.79 8.02
N ASP A 227 -24.66 -11.26 9.07
CA ASP A 227 -25.26 -12.62 9.11
C ASP A 227 -26.57 -12.72 8.33
N VAL A 228 -27.22 -11.61 7.99
CA VAL A 228 -28.58 -11.63 7.41
C VAL A 228 -28.56 -11.18 5.96
N GLY A 229 -28.45 -12.11 5.02
CA GLY A 229 -28.54 -11.87 3.57
C GLY A 229 -27.30 -11.20 2.97
N PRO A 230 -27.27 -11.05 1.65
CA PRO A 230 -26.07 -10.62 0.93
C PRO A 230 -25.71 -9.17 1.20
N VAL A 231 -24.38 -8.90 1.32
CA VAL A 231 -23.82 -7.58 1.64
C VAL A 231 -22.82 -7.13 0.58
N LEU A 232 -22.99 -5.90 0.10
CA LEU A 232 -22.00 -5.18 -0.70
C LEU A 232 -21.16 -4.29 0.25
N TYR A 233 -19.86 -4.56 0.35
CA TYR A 233 -18.89 -3.70 1.01
C TYR A 233 -18.49 -2.55 0.08
N ALA A 234 -18.39 -1.33 0.59
CA ALA A 234 -17.80 -0.21 -0.13
C ALA A 234 -16.86 0.59 0.77
N GLY A 235 -15.56 0.68 0.39
CA GLY A 235 -14.57 1.42 1.17
C GLY A 235 -13.43 1.95 0.31
N PHE A 236 -13.08 3.24 0.50
CA PHE A 236 -12.05 3.91 -0.30
C PHE A 236 -10.87 4.41 0.54
N GLY A 237 -10.73 3.93 1.77
CA GLY A 237 -9.60 4.23 2.65
C GLY A 237 -9.39 5.73 2.86
N SER A 238 -8.16 6.20 2.66
CA SER A 238 -7.80 7.62 2.80
C SER A 238 -8.13 8.50 1.58
N MET A 239 -8.81 7.94 0.57
CA MET A 239 -9.16 8.67 -0.65
C MET A 239 -10.33 9.65 -0.40
N ARG A 240 -10.14 10.90 -0.81
CA ARG A 240 -11.17 11.95 -0.66
C ARG A 240 -11.28 12.77 -1.94
N ASP A 241 -12.51 13.00 -2.40
CA ASP A 241 -12.82 13.92 -3.49
C ASP A 241 -14.22 14.53 -3.32
N ASN A 242 -14.64 15.38 -4.27
CA ASN A 242 -15.93 16.05 -4.23
C ASN A 242 -17.12 15.18 -4.67
N HIS A 243 -16.89 13.89 -4.97
CA HIS A 243 -17.92 12.97 -5.47
C HIS A 243 -18.41 11.98 -4.39
N GLY A 244 -17.90 12.07 -3.16
CA GLY A 244 -18.17 11.09 -2.09
C GLY A 244 -19.65 10.86 -1.81
N LEU A 245 -20.48 11.91 -1.83
CA LEU A 245 -21.93 11.83 -1.61
C LEU A 245 -22.62 11.11 -2.79
N ALA A 246 -22.42 11.59 -4.00
CA ALA A 246 -23.05 10.99 -5.20
C ALA A 246 -22.59 9.54 -5.42
N ARG A 247 -21.36 9.22 -5.03
CA ARG A 247 -20.81 7.87 -5.06
C ARG A 247 -21.51 6.97 -4.05
N ALA A 248 -21.71 7.41 -2.81
CA ALA A 248 -22.42 6.66 -1.79
C ALA A 248 -23.87 6.37 -2.22
N ASP A 249 -24.59 7.35 -2.72
CA ASP A 249 -25.96 7.20 -3.26
C ASP A 249 -26.02 6.17 -4.40
N ALA A 250 -25.08 6.24 -5.34
CA ALA A 250 -25.03 5.31 -6.47
C ALA A 250 -24.73 3.87 -6.03
N ILE A 251 -23.85 3.69 -5.05
CA ILE A 251 -23.49 2.37 -4.50
C ILE A 251 -24.67 1.76 -3.75
N VAL A 252 -25.33 2.50 -2.87
CA VAL A 252 -26.53 2.02 -2.15
C VAL A 252 -27.64 1.68 -3.12
N SER A 253 -27.86 2.52 -4.14
CA SER A 253 -28.86 2.24 -5.19
C SER A 253 -28.52 0.97 -5.99
N ALA A 254 -27.25 0.76 -6.32
CA ALA A 254 -26.80 -0.44 -7.02
C ALA A 254 -26.97 -1.71 -6.16
N ALA A 255 -26.61 -1.63 -4.87
CA ALA A 255 -26.81 -2.75 -3.93
C ALA A 255 -28.30 -3.15 -3.86
N ARG A 256 -29.20 -2.17 -3.73
CA ARG A 256 -30.65 -2.42 -3.73
C ARG A 256 -31.13 -3.10 -5.02
N LEU A 257 -30.62 -2.68 -6.18
CA LEU A 257 -30.93 -3.33 -7.48
C LEU A 257 -30.43 -4.77 -7.53
N LEU A 258 -29.36 -5.10 -6.82
CA LEU A 258 -28.83 -6.47 -6.69
C LEU A 258 -29.49 -7.28 -5.55
N GLY A 259 -30.43 -6.70 -4.81
CA GLY A 259 -31.01 -7.33 -3.62
C GLY A 259 -30.02 -7.49 -2.46
N MET A 260 -29.01 -6.62 -2.40
CA MET A 260 -27.95 -6.64 -1.37
C MET A 260 -28.14 -5.48 -0.39
N LYS A 261 -27.70 -5.69 0.84
CA LYS A 261 -27.48 -4.61 1.83
C LYS A 261 -26.14 -3.94 1.56
N THR A 262 -25.88 -2.80 2.16
CA THR A 262 -24.65 -2.03 1.94
C THR A 262 -23.91 -1.75 3.24
N LEU A 263 -22.64 -2.15 3.31
CA LEU A 263 -21.71 -1.68 4.33
C LEU A 263 -20.85 -0.56 3.73
N LEU A 264 -21.11 0.69 4.16
CA LEU A 264 -20.32 1.87 3.77
C LEU A 264 -19.20 2.11 4.78
N VAL A 265 -17.95 1.99 4.32
CA VAL A 265 -16.77 2.32 5.12
C VAL A 265 -16.21 3.66 4.63
N THR A 266 -16.44 4.70 5.42
CA THR A 266 -16.23 6.11 5.01
C THR A 266 -14.75 6.48 4.93
N GLY A 267 -13.91 5.88 5.77
CA GLY A 267 -12.50 6.25 5.88
C GLY A 267 -12.34 7.77 6.09
N TRP A 268 -11.40 8.37 5.40
CA TRP A 268 -11.18 9.84 5.46
C TRP A 268 -12.14 10.65 4.57
N GLY A 269 -13.27 10.10 4.14
CA GLY A 269 -14.32 10.81 3.41
C GLY A 269 -14.38 10.48 1.92
N GLY A 270 -13.92 9.31 1.51
CA GLY A 270 -14.13 8.77 0.16
C GLY A 270 -15.59 8.45 -0.13
N LEU A 271 -16.36 8.17 0.92
CA LEU A 271 -17.81 8.06 0.92
C LEU A 271 -18.40 9.06 1.92
N VAL A 272 -19.49 9.69 1.53
CA VAL A 272 -20.24 10.62 2.39
C VAL A 272 -21.67 10.11 2.45
N PRO A 273 -22.09 9.43 3.54
CA PRO A 273 -23.45 8.95 3.69
C PRO A 273 -24.45 10.11 3.83
N THR A 274 -25.64 9.94 3.31
CA THR A 274 -26.76 10.88 3.54
C THR A 274 -27.46 10.58 4.86
N PRO A 275 -28.26 11.52 5.41
CA PRO A 275 -29.11 11.23 6.57
C PRO A 275 -30.02 10.01 6.37
N ASP A 276 -30.53 9.81 5.14
CA ASP A 276 -31.38 8.65 4.80
C ASP A 276 -30.58 7.33 4.87
N HIS A 277 -29.31 7.33 4.49
CA HIS A 277 -28.43 6.16 4.64
C HIS A 277 -28.23 5.80 6.10
N MET A 278 -28.11 6.77 6.99
CA MET A 278 -27.86 6.58 8.43
C MET A 278 -29.02 5.93 9.18
N VAL A 279 -30.24 6.00 8.63
CA VAL A 279 -31.45 5.45 9.24
C VAL A 279 -32.02 4.26 8.48
N SER A 280 -31.44 3.89 7.36
CA SER A 280 -31.93 2.82 6.49
C SER A 280 -31.51 1.45 7.03
N PRO A 281 -32.45 0.48 7.20
CA PRO A 281 -32.12 -0.82 7.75
C PRO A 281 -31.25 -1.69 6.84
N ASP A 282 -31.12 -1.32 5.57
CA ASP A 282 -30.30 -2.00 4.56
C ASP A 282 -28.90 -1.35 4.40
N VAL A 283 -28.56 -0.36 5.24
CA VAL A 283 -27.26 0.32 5.19
C VAL A 283 -26.63 0.39 6.59
N VAL A 284 -25.39 -0.07 6.71
CA VAL A 284 -24.57 0.18 7.90
C VAL A 284 -23.39 1.05 7.51
N VAL A 285 -23.10 2.05 8.33
CA VAL A 285 -22.00 2.99 8.12
C VAL A 285 -20.96 2.81 9.23
N ARG A 286 -19.70 2.64 8.85
CA ARG A 286 -18.56 2.61 9.77
C ARG A 286 -17.44 3.50 9.23
N GLU A 287 -16.61 4.03 10.10
CA GLU A 287 -15.42 4.77 9.69
C GLU A 287 -14.33 3.82 9.20
N SER A 288 -14.14 2.73 9.91
CA SER A 288 -13.22 1.63 9.58
C SER A 288 -13.77 0.30 10.06
N VAL A 289 -13.29 -0.80 9.49
CA VAL A 289 -13.64 -2.16 9.92
C VAL A 289 -12.40 -3.06 9.84
N PRO A 290 -12.31 -4.09 10.70
CA PRO A 290 -11.29 -5.12 10.59
C PRO A 290 -11.56 -5.98 9.35
N HIS A 291 -10.69 -5.85 8.35
CA HIS A 291 -10.86 -6.54 7.06
C HIS A 291 -10.89 -8.06 7.22
N SER A 292 -10.03 -8.62 8.08
CA SER A 292 -9.97 -10.06 8.34
C SER A 292 -11.28 -10.67 8.86
N LEU A 293 -12.08 -9.88 9.58
CA LEU A 293 -13.35 -10.33 10.15
C LEU A 293 -14.56 -10.01 9.26
N VAL A 294 -14.45 -8.97 8.43
CA VAL A 294 -15.59 -8.46 7.65
C VAL A 294 -15.60 -9.00 6.23
N LEU A 295 -14.44 -9.00 5.54
CA LEU A 295 -14.39 -9.35 4.11
C LEU A 295 -14.83 -10.79 3.81
N PRO A 296 -14.51 -11.81 4.62
CA PRO A 296 -15.02 -13.16 4.39
C PRO A 296 -16.54 -13.30 4.51
N ARG A 297 -17.23 -12.27 5.03
CA ARG A 297 -18.69 -12.27 5.29
C ARG A 297 -19.46 -11.35 4.34
N VAL A 298 -18.82 -10.80 3.32
CA VAL A 298 -19.48 -9.97 2.29
C VAL A 298 -19.45 -10.66 0.93
N ASP A 299 -20.48 -10.45 0.14
CA ASP A 299 -20.68 -11.16 -1.14
C ASP A 299 -20.01 -10.46 -2.33
N ALA A 300 -19.69 -9.18 -2.18
CA ALA A 300 -18.94 -8.40 -3.15
C ALA A 300 -18.40 -7.12 -2.52
N ALA A 301 -17.39 -6.54 -3.15
CA ALA A 301 -16.80 -5.32 -2.67
C ALA A 301 -16.54 -4.29 -3.78
N LEU A 302 -16.56 -3.00 -3.37
CA LEU A 302 -16.15 -1.87 -4.20
C LEU A 302 -15.09 -1.09 -3.42
N HIS A 303 -13.88 -0.97 -3.98
CA HIS A 303 -12.78 -0.32 -3.28
C HIS A 303 -11.87 0.50 -4.20
N HIS A 304 -10.92 1.22 -3.61
CA HIS A 304 -10.02 2.11 -4.36
C HIS A 304 -8.86 1.39 -5.06
N GLY A 305 -8.52 0.17 -4.66
CA GLY A 305 -7.43 -0.60 -5.25
C GLY A 305 -6.05 -0.32 -4.63
N GLY A 306 -5.98 0.14 -3.37
CA GLY A 306 -4.70 0.18 -2.66
C GLY A 306 -4.18 -1.24 -2.40
N ALA A 307 -2.84 -1.42 -2.40
CA ALA A 307 -2.20 -2.73 -2.30
C ALA A 307 -2.73 -3.60 -1.16
N GLY A 308 -2.81 -3.06 0.07
CA GLY A 308 -3.32 -3.79 1.24
C GLY A 308 -4.75 -4.26 1.11
N THR A 309 -5.65 -3.36 0.67
CA THR A 309 -7.06 -3.71 0.45
C THR A 309 -7.20 -4.74 -0.67
N THR A 310 -6.42 -4.61 -1.74
CA THR A 310 -6.41 -5.54 -2.87
C THR A 310 -6.03 -6.96 -2.43
N HIS A 311 -4.95 -7.10 -1.66
CA HIS A 311 -4.53 -8.38 -1.10
C HIS A 311 -5.58 -8.95 -0.13
N ALA A 312 -6.16 -8.11 0.73
CA ALA A 312 -7.19 -8.53 1.68
C ALA A 312 -8.45 -9.05 0.97
N MET A 313 -8.89 -8.40 -0.12
CA MET A 313 -10.05 -8.84 -0.92
C MET A 313 -9.83 -10.22 -1.53
N ILE A 314 -8.71 -10.45 -2.18
CA ILE A 314 -8.44 -11.74 -2.82
C ILE A 314 -8.22 -12.82 -1.75
N ARG A 315 -7.43 -12.55 -0.70
CA ARG A 315 -7.18 -13.52 0.38
C ARG A 315 -8.45 -13.94 1.11
N SER A 316 -9.46 -13.06 1.19
CA SER A 316 -10.76 -13.39 1.79
C SER A 316 -11.73 -14.08 0.82
N GLY A 317 -11.35 -14.34 -0.43
CA GLY A 317 -12.24 -14.88 -1.44
C GLY A 317 -13.33 -13.91 -1.89
N THR A 318 -13.19 -12.60 -1.62
CA THR A 318 -14.24 -11.60 -1.88
C THR A 318 -14.17 -11.04 -3.29
N PRO A 319 -15.20 -11.28 -4.16
CA PRO A 319 -15.28 -10.65 -5.46
C PRO A 319 -15.28 -9.14 -5.37
N SER A 320 -14.41 -8.47 -6.11
CA SER A 320 -14.28 -7.02 -5.96
C SER A 320 -14.15 -6.26 -7.28
N VAL A 321 -14.56 -5.00 -7.24
CA VAL A 321 -14.44 -4.01 -8.30
C VAL A 321 -13.61 -2.84 -7.82
N ILE A 322 -12.64 -2.41 -8.62
CA ILE A 322 -11.78 -1.28 -8.28
C ILE A 322 -12.26 0.02 -8.95
N MET A 323 -12.36 1.08 -8.13
CA MET A 323 -12.49 2.47 -8.57
C MET A 323 -11.22 3.22 -8.21
N PRO A 324 -10.21 3.29 -9.07
CA PRO A 324 -8.92 3.86 -8.73
C PRO A 324 -8.96 5.39 -8.67
N PHE A 325 -8.21 5.98 -7.73
CA PHE A 325 -8.06 7.42 -7.55
C PHE A 325 -6.70 7.92 -8.02
N ILE A 326 -5.61 7.32 -7.53
CA ILE A 326 -4.23 7.79 -7.73
C ILE A 326 -3.21 6.64 -7.61
N ALA A 327 -1.96 6.95 -7.87
CA ALA A 327 -0.77 6.13 -7.61
C ALA A 327 -0.82 4.74 -8.27
N ASP A 328 -0.59 3.69 -7.51
CA ASP A 328 -0.56 2.30 -7.93
C ASP A 328 -1.94 1.67 -8.17
N GLN A 329 -3.02 2.33 -7.75
CA GLN A 329 -4.38 1.77 -7.81
C GLN A 329 -4.84 1.36 -9.23
N PRO A 330 -4.60 2.16 -10.30
CA PRO A 330 -4.90 1.71 -11.67
C PRO A 330 -4.08 0.49 -12.09
N TRP A 331 -2.85 0.38 -11.59
CA TRP A 331 -1.98 -0.76 -11.88
C TRP A 331 -2.54 -2.04 -11.25
N TRP A 332 -2.97 -1.98 -9.97
CA TRP A 332 -3.61 -3.10 -9.30
C TRP A 332 -4.90 -3.54 -10.03
N ALA A 333 -5.75 -2.59 -10.43
CA ALA A 333 -6.96 -2.89 -11.20
C ALA A 333 -6.62 -3.68 -12.47
N ALA A 334 -5.65 -3.21 -13.25
CA ALA A 334 -5.23 -3.90 -14.46
C ALA A 334 -4.62 -5.28 -14.20
N ARG A 335 -3.83 -5.45 -13.13
CA ARG A 335 -3.25 -6.76 -12.76
C ARG A 335 -4.32 -7.77 -12.38
N LEU A 336 -5.31 -7.38 -11.57
CA LEU A 336 -6.41 -8.27 -11.18
C LEU A 336 -7.31 -8.66 -12.38
N GLU A 337 -7.61 -7.70 -13.27
CA GLU A 337 -8.37 -7.99 -14.50
C GLU A 337 -7.59 -8.96 -15.39
N GLU A 338 -6.30 -8.73 -15.61
CA GLU A 338 -5.44 -9.61 -16.43
C GLU A 338 -5.31 -11.00 -15.83
N LYS A 339 -5.25 -11.10 -14.51
CA LYS A 339 -5.21 -12.38 -13.79
C LYS A 339 -6.56 -13.10 -13.78
N GLY A 340 -7.64 -12.42 -14.10
CA GLY A 340 -9.01 -12.96 -14.05
C GLY A 340 -9.58 -13.12 -12.65
N VAL A 341 -9.07 -12.34 -11.68
CA VAL A 341 -9.52 -12.34 -10.27
C VAL A 341 -10.06 -10.98 -9.83
N GLY A 342 -10.25 -10.03 -10.73
CA GLY A 342 -10.84 -8.71 -10.49
C GLY A 342 -11.93 -8.38 -11.48
N GLY A 343 -12.99 -7.74 -11.01
CA GLY A 343 -14.03 -7.19 -11.87
C GLY A 343 -13.53 -6.00 -12.70
N PRO A 344 -14.35 -5.51 -13.65
CA PRO A 344 -13.96 -4.41 -14.53
C PRO A 344 -13.74 -3.13 -13.75
N THR A 345 -12.67 -2.40 -14.10
CA THR A 345 -12.35 -1.12 -13.47
C THR A 345 -13.45 -0.07 -13.73
N LEU A 346 -13.91 0.58 -12.68
CA LEU A 346 -14.85 1.70 -12.77
C LEU A 346 -14.15 3.05 -12.52
N SER A 347 -14.60 4.09 -13.22
CA SER A 347 -14.13 5.44 -12.92
C SER A 347 -14.57 5.88 -11.53
N ARG A 348 -13.70 6.54 -10.77
CA ARG A 348 -14.05 7.16 -9.47
C ARG A 348 -15.18 8.19 -9.56
N ARG A 349 -15.53 8.65 -10.79
CA ARG A 349 -16.65 9.56 -11.08
C ARG A 349 -17.92 8.82 -11.45
N THR A 350 -17.92 7.49 -11.48
CA THR A 350 -19.11 6.71 -11.79
C THR A 350 -20.16 6.91 -10.71
N THR A 351 -21.31 7.44 -11.12
CA THR A 351 -22.49 7.67 -10.29
C THR A 351 -23.73 7.01 -10.91
N ASN A 352 -23.56 6.17 -11.92
CA ASN A 352 -24.62 5.38 -12.52
C ASN A 352 -24.75 4.02 -11.80
N PRO A 353 -25.84 3.75 -11.06
CA PRO A 353 -26.02 2.50 -10.35
C PRO A 353 -25.99 1.27 -11.27
N HIS A 354 -26.52 1.36 -12.49
CA HIS A 354 -26.52 0.24 -13.42
C HIS A 354 -25.12 -0.16 -13.90
N ALA A 355 -24.20 0.81 -14.02
CA ALA A 355 -22.79 0.51 -14.32
C ALA A 355 -22.13 -0.24 -13.17
N ILE A 356 -22.46 0.13 -11.92
CA ILE A 356 -21.98 -0.57 -10.72
C ILE A 356 -22.57 -1.98 -10.65
N VAL A 357 -23.88 -2.13 -10.91
CA VAL A 357 -24.55 -3.44 -10.97
C VAL A 357 -23.86 -4.37 -11.97
N ALA A 358 -23.61 -3.89 -13.19
CA ALA A 358 -22.95 -4.68 -14.22
C ALA A 358 -21.54 -5.13 -13.78
N ALA A 359 -20.74 -4.22 -13.20
CA ALA A 359 -19.40 -4.51 -12.75
C ALA A 359 -19.38 -5.52 -11.59
N ILE A 360 -20.24 -5.34 -10.58
CA ILE A 360 -20.37 -6.28 -9.46
C ILE A 360 -20.84 -7.66 -9.92
N THR A 361 -21.80 -7.72 -10.83
CA THR A 361 -22.27 -8.99 -11.41
C THR A 361 -21.15 -9.73 -12.13
N GLN A 362 -20.33 -9.01 -12.90
CA GLN A 362 -19.17 -9.61 -13.55
C GLN A 362 -18.11 -10.04 -12.52
N ALA A 363 -17.80 -9.23 -11.49
CA ALA A 363 -16.87 -9.63 -10.45
C ALA A 363 -17.29 -10.91 -9.74
N ARG A 364 -18.58 -11.04 -9.40
CA ARG A 364 -19.13 -12.23 -8.76
C ARG A 364 -19.07 -13.48 -9.65
N SER A 365 -19.05 -13.34 -10.97
CA SER A 365 -18.85 -14.48 -11.87
C SER A 365 -17.42 -15.05 -11.85
N LEU A 366 -16.48 -14.36 -11.18
CA LEU A 366 -15.09 -14.78 -11.01
C LEU A 366 -14.84 -15.47 -9.65
N SER A 367 -15.88 -15.74 -8.85
CA SER A 367 -15.74 -16.27 -7.48
C SER A 367 -14.85 -17.53 -7.42
N GLU A 368 -15.02 -18.48 -8.33
CA GLU A 368 -14.20 -19.70 -8.35
C GLU A 368 -12.71 -19.41 -8.57
N ALA A 369 -12.37 -18.48 -9.48
CA ALA A 369 -10.98 -18.08 -9.71
C ALA A 369 -10.41 -17.32 -8.53
N ILE A 370 -11.22 -16.50 -7.85
CA ILE A 370 -10.84 -15.74 -6.65
C ILE A 370 -10.62 -16.69 -5.48
N GLU A 371 -11.49 -17.66 -5.24
CA GLU A 371 -11.35 -18.69 -4.21
C GLU A 371 -10.09 -19.54 -4.44
N PHE A 372 -9.81 -19.90 -5.69
CA PHE A 372 -8.56 -20.58 -6.02
C PHE A 372 -7.34 -19.74 -5.68
N ALA A 373 -7.34 -18.46 -6.07
CA ALA A 373 -6.24 -17.54 -5.74
C ALA A 373 -6.11 -17.32 -4.22
N ALA A 374 -7.23 -17.25 -3.48
CA ALA A 374 -7.22 -17.18 -2.02
C ALA A 374 -6.51 -18.39 -1.39
N GLY A 375 -6.84 -19.61 -1.87
CA GLY A 375 -6.19 -20.84 -1.41
C GLY A 375 -4.68 -20.86 -1.66
N GLU A 376 -4.22 -20.37 -2.83
CA GLU A 376 -2.79 -20.23 -3.09
C GLU A 376 -2.13 -19.21 -2.15
N MET A 377 -2.79 -18.06 -1.89
CA MET A 377 -2.29 -17.03 -0.99
C MET A 377 -2.23 -17.47 0.48
N ASP A 378 -3.00 -18.46 0.91
CA ASP A 378 -2.94 -19.02 2.27
C ASP A 378 -1.64 -19.77 2.55
N HIS A 379 -0.92 -20.19 1.49
CA HIS A 379 0.39 -20.82 1.60
C HIS A 379 1.56 -19.82 1.57
N GLU A 380 1.27 -18.53 1.40
CA GLU A 380 2.28 -17.47 1.35
C GLU A 380 2.55 -16.92 2.77
N ASP A 381 3.83 -16.88 3.15
CA ASP A 381 4.31 -16.17 4.33
C ASP A 381 5.30 -15.08 3.92
N GLY A 382 4.74 -13.91 3.64
CA GLY A 382 5.54 -12.78 3.15
C GLY A 382 6.49 -12.20 4.18
N LEU A 383 6.13 -12.26 5.46
CA LEU A 383 6.95 -11.75 6.55
C LEU A 383 8.14 -12.68 6.84
N ALA A 384 7.87 -13.97 6.98
CA ALA A 384 8.94 -14.97 7.17
C ALA A 384 9.89 -14.98 5.97
N THR A 385 9.38 -14.92 4.72
CA THR A 385 10.21 -14.84 3.52
C THR A 385 11.10 -13.60 3.51
N ALA A 386 10.55 -12.44 3.87
CA ALA A 386 11.33 -11.20 3.93
C ALA A 386 12.42 -11.28 5.01
N LEU A 387 12.09 -11.78 6.19
CA LEU A 387 13.03 -11.91 7.30
C LEU A 387 14.17 -12.87 6.96
N ASP A 388 13.87 -14.01 6.35
CA ASP A 388 14.88 -14.99 5.89
C ASP A 388 15.85 -14.34 4.88
N ILE A 389 15.35 -13.52 3.94
CA ILE A 389 16.21 -12.77 3.02
C ILE A 389 17.11 -11.77 3.77
N LEU A 390 16.60 -11.06 4.79
CA LEU A 390 17.42 -10.13 5.58
C LEU A 390 18.51 -10.87 6.36
N GLU A 391 18.20 -12.03 6.93
CA GLU A 391 19.15 -12.87 7.65
C GLU A 391 20.23 -13.46 6.72
N GLN A 392 19.83 -13.95 5.54
CA GLN A 392 20.76 -14.43 4.51
C GLN A 392 21.67 -13.30 4.00
N ALA A 393 21.12 -12.11 3.84
CA ALA A 393 21.89 -10.95 3.43
C ALA A 393 22.94 -10.56 4.48
N GLU A 394 22.59 -10.52 5.76
CA GLU A 394 23.53 -10.23 6.85
C GLU A 394 24.67 -11.26 6.92
N GLN A 395 24.39 -12.51 6.59
CA GLN A 395 25.37 -13.59 6.47
C GLN A 395 26.17 -13.56 5.15
N GLY A 396 25.87 -12.63 4.24
CA GLY A 396 26.51 -12.53 2.93
C GLY A 396 26.13 -13.64 1.93
N VAL A 397 24.99 -14.30 2.15
CA VAL A 397 24.51 -15.43 1.31
C VAL A 397 23.55 -14.93 0.22
N PHE A 398 22.66 -13.97 0.53
CA PHE A 398 21.74 -13.42 -0.47
C PHE A 398 22.48 -12.55 -1.50
N PRO A 399 22.14 -12.65 -2.79
CA PRO A 399 22.79 -11.84 -3.83
C PRO A 399 22.55 -10.34 -3.64
N PHE A 400 23.61 -9.57 -3.70
CA PHE A 400 23.58 -8.12 -3.66
C PHE A 400 23.67 -7.53 -5.07
N LYS A 401 23.18 -6.30 -5.22
CA LYS A 401 23.43 -5.52 -6.42
C LYS A 401 24.93 -5.28 -6.57
N PRO A 402 25.52 -5.58 -7.73
CA PRO A 402 26.92 -5.23 -8.00
C PRO A 402 27.14 -3.71 -7.81
N ALA A 403 28.24 -3.35 -7.15
CA ALA A 403 28.64 -1.96 -6.92
C ALA A 403 28.95 -1.20 -8.22
#